data_0f333c2532deb68f3290b7c233106f51
#
_entry.id   0f333c2532deb68f3290b7c233106f51
#
_cell.length_a   1.000
_cell.length_b   1.000
_cell.length_c   1.000
_cell.angle_alpha   90.00
_cell.angle_beta   90.00
_cell.angle_gamma   90.00
#
_symmetry.space_group_name_H-M   'P 1'
#
loop_
_entity.id
_entity.type
_entity.pdbx_description
1 polymer ?
#
loop_
_entity_poly.entity_id
_entity_poly.type
_entity_poly.pdbx_seq_one_letter_code
_entity_poly.pdbx_strand_id
1 'polypeptide(L)'
;MFLKFKLIPLVLFLTLGFFSCNQKEAPTKPNIIIVYLDDLGYGDVSYNGATKLKTPNIDEMALAGMRFNNGYATSATCTPSRYALLTGIYPWREKRARILPGTAPLIIGTEQMTIPRMLKYQGYQTAIIGKWHLGLGEGNVNWNKLVTPGPNQLGFDYSYILAATQDRVPTVYIEDGNVVGLDPNDPIEVNYKENFVGEPTGLDNPELLTMKWHHGHNSSIVNGIPRIGFMEGGEAAKWSDIDMADHFLNGVKTYIKKHKDKPFFLYYPMQQPHVPRTPHPRFEGVSELGPRGDAIVEADWCLGELKKTLEAEGILENTLIIFSSDNGPVLNDGYYDDADVKNADHTPWGPFRGGKYSLFEAGTHVPFFTYWRGKIQPGVSNAMVSQLDLLSSLAELVGSDVRTNDSLP
;
A
#
# COMPACT_ATOMS: atom_id res chain seq x y z
N MET A 1 86.62 46.98 -29.12
CA MET A 1 85.30 47.53 -28.97
C MET A 1 84.32 46.34 -29.00
N PHE A 2 83.98 45.79 -27.80
CA PHE A 2 83.25 44.54 -27.69
C PHE A 2 81.77 44.83 -27.32
N LEU A 3 80.84 44.45 -28.22
CA LEU A 3 79.42 44.59 -28.03
C LEU A 3 78.93 43.39 -27.24
N LYS A 4 78.38 43.62 -26.04
CA LYS A 4 77.75 42.59 -25.22
C LYS A 4 76.26 42.47 -25.58
N PHE A 5 75.88 41.34 -26.18
CA PHE A 5 74.45 40.97 -26.33
C PHE A 5 73.92 40.43 -25.03
N LYS A 6 72.86 41.07 -24.48
CA LYS A 6 72.04 40.52 -23.35
C LYS A 6 70.94 39.65 -23.90
N LEU A 7 70.99 38.36 -23.58
CA LEU A 7 69.87 37.44 -23.78
C LEU A 7 68.81 37.71 -22.71
N ILE A 8 67.56 37.98 -23.13
CA ILE A 8 66.37 38.04 -22.30
C ILE A 8 65.67 36.66 -22.40
N PRO A 9 65.42 35.90 -21.28
CA PRO A 9 64.72 34.68 -21.37
C PRO A 9 63.21 34.97 -21.50
N LEU A 10 62.58 34.47 -22.57
CA LEU A 10 61.17 34.50 -22.82
C LEU A 10 60.51 33.39 -21.96
N VAL A 11 59.89 33.79 -20.84
CA VAL A 11 59.07 32.85 -20.00
C VAL A 11 57.72 32.67 -20.65
N LEU A 12 57.50 31.50 -21.25
CA LEU A 12 56.26 31.10 -21.85
C LEU A 12 55.33 30.61 -20.74
N PHE A 13 54.32 31.41 -20.32
CA PHE A 13 53.26 31.01 -19.42
C PHE A 13 52.28 30.12 -20.17
N LEU A 14 52.34 28.80 -19.94
CA LEU A 14 51.32 27.84 -20.36
C LEU A 14 50.12 27.94 -19.41
N THR A 15 49.08 28.68 -19.77
CA THR A 15 47.81 28.66 -19.06
C THR A 15 47.07 27.38 -19.46
N LEU A 16 47.16 26.35 -18.62
CA LEU A 16 46.26 25.18 -18.65
C LEU A 16 44.87 25.63 -18.25
N GLY A 17 44.04 25.91 -19.25
CA GLY A 17 42.63 26.11 -19.07
C GLY A 17 41.98 24.79 -18.61
N PHE A 18 41.62 24.70 -17.35
CA PHE A 18 40.73 23.64 -16.87
C PHE A 18 39.34 23.87 -17.49
N PHE A 19 39.04 23.23 -18.61
CA PHE A 19 37.69 23.03 -19.05
C PHE A 19 37.03 22.08 -18.05
N SER A 20 36.41 22.62 -17.00
CA SER A 20 35.46 21.89 -16.20
C SER A 20 34.26 21.55 -17.11
N CYS A 21 34.27 20.36 -17.64
CA CYS A 21 33.09 19.79 -18.32
C CYS A 21 32.02 19.62 -17.22
N ASN A 22 31.12 20.59 -17.10
CA ASN A 22 29.89 20.41 -16.36
C ASN A 22 29.08 19.32 -17.11
N GLN A 23 29.42 18.06 -16.85
CA GLN A 23 28.47 16.98 -17.15
C GLN A 23 27.23 17.32 -16.34
N LYS A 24 26.14 17.77 -17.01
CA LYS A 24 24.81 17.71 -16.43
C LYS A 24 24.63 16.26 -16.02
N GLU A 25 24.67 15.98 -14.73
CA GLU A 25 24.26 14.68 -14.22
C GLU A 25 22.90 14.37 -14.86
N ALA A 26 22.80 13.19 -15.47
CA ALA A 26 21.52 12.73 -15.99
C ALA A 26 20.51 12.78 -14.83
N PRO A 27 19.29 13.29 -15.05
CA PRO A 27 18.32 13.42 -13.99
C PRO A 27 18.18 12.07 -13.30
N THR A 28 18.46 12.04 -12.00
CA THR A 28 18.34 10.82 -11.20
C THR A 28 16.88 10.39 -11.25
N LYS A 29 16.64 9.11 -11.60
CA LYS A 29 15.27 8.55 -11.60
C LYS A 29 14.67 8.73 -10.19
N PRO A 30 13.42 9.23 -10.07
CA PRO A 30 12.80 9.41 -8.76
C PRO A 30 12.50 8.08 -8.09
N ASN A 31 12.52 8.04 -6.77
CA ASN A 31 11.84 6.99 -6.04
C ASN A 31 10.32 7.17 -6.23
N ILE A 32 9.60 6.08 -6.25
CA ILE A 32 8.15 6.08 -6.41
C ILE A 32 7.53 5.29 -5.26
N ILE A 33 6.63 5.92 -4.52
CA ILE A 33 5.89 5.27 -3.43
C ILE A 33 4.40 5.43 -3.70
N ILE A 34 3.67 4.31 -3.73
CA ILE A 34 2.21 4.29 -3.72
C ILE A 34 1.77 3.94 -2.31
N VAL A 35 1.15 4.89 -1.61
CA VAL A 35 0.48 4.68 -0.32
C VAL A 35 -1.00 4.45 -0.60
N TYR A 36 -1.50 3.29 -0.22
CA TYR A 36 -2.80 2.81 -0.65
C TYR A 36 -3.60 2.29 0.54
N LEU A 37 -4.60 3.04 0.96
CA LEU A 37 -5.43 2.68 2.10
C LEU A 37 -6.55 1.72 1.69
N ASP A 38 -7.19 1.13 2.67
CA ASP A 38 -8.23 0.13 2.55
C ASP A 38 -9.54 0.65 3.17
N ASP A 39 -10.58 0.83 2.37
CA ASP A 39 -11.88 1.37 2.80
C ASP A 39 -11.87 2.84 3.26
N LEU A 40 -10.89 3.65 2.86
CA LEU A 40 -10.88 5.09 3.19
C LEU A 40 -11.81 5.86 2.26
N GLY A 41 -12.82 6.51 2.83
CA GLY A 41 -13.76 7.31 2.07
C GLY A 41 -13.24 8.69 1.69
N TYR A 42 -13.86 9.29 0.67
CA TYR A 42 -13.53 10.65 0.22
C TYR A 42 -13.61 11.68 1.35
N GLY A 43 -14.64 11.58 2.21
CA GLY A 43 -14.87 12.50 3.32
C GLY A 43 -14.12 12.14 4.61
N ASP A 44 -13.27 11.12 4.62
CA ASP A 44 -12.54 10.68 5.81
C ASP A 44 -11.23 11.44 6.06
N VAL A 45 -10.86 12.37 5.20
CA VAL A 45 -9.64 13.17 5.33
C VAL A 45 -9.99 14.64 5.57
N SER A 46 -9.19 15.33 6.42
CA SER A 46 -9.52 16.69 6.84
C SER A 46 -9.50 17.69 5.68
N TYR A 47 -8.62 17.50 4.67
CA TYR A 47 -8.59 18.38 3.50
C TYR A 47 -9.83 18.27 2.60
N ASN A 48 -10.63 17.21 2.74
CA ASN A 48 -11.94 17.05 2.09
C ASN A 48 -13.12 17.37 3.02
N GLY A 49 -12.84 17.91 4.22
CA GLY A 49 -13.87 18.43 5.11
C GLY A 49 -14.18 17.58 6.34
N ALA A 50 -13.43 16.52 6.64
CA ALA A 50 -13.58 15.78 7.90
C ALA A 50 -13.31 16.71 9.10
N THR A 51 -14.24 16.72 10.07
CA THR A 51 -14.12 17.53 11.29
C THR A 51 -13.98 16.68 12.55
N LYS A 52 -14.53 15.47 12.54
CA LYS A 52 -14.59 14.53 13.67
C LYS A 52 -13.29 13.73 13.89
N LEU A 53 -12.38 13.81 12.96
CA LEU A 53 -11.01 13.30 13.03
C LEU A 53 -10.06 14.31 12.39
N LYS A 54 -8.77 14.13 12.61
CA LYS A 54 -7.71 14.97 12.02
C LYS A 54 -6.69 14.13 11.30
N THR A 55 -6.33 14.56 10.08
CA THR A 55 -5.33 13.89 9.23
C THR A 55 -4.20 14.86 8.83
N PRO A 56 -3.46 15.44 9.80
CA PRO A 56 -2.53 16.52 9.53
C PRO A 56 -1.39 16.14 8.58
N ASN A 57 -0.93 14.88 8.59
CA ASN A 57 0.16 14.43 7.73
C ASN A 57 -0.31 14.19 6.28
N ILE A 58 -1.51 13.61 6.12
CA ILE A 58 -2.18 13.48 4.83
C ILE A 58 -2.45 14.87 4.25
N ASP A 59 -3.00 15.79 5.05
CA ASP A 59 -3.33 17.16 4.65
C ASP A 59 -2.08 17.92 4.22
N GLU A 60 -0.99 17.84 4.98
CA GLU A 60 0.27 18.51 4.63
C GLU A 60 0.76 18.12 3.24
N MET A 61 0.81 16.81 2.94
CA MET A 61 1.25 16.35 1.64
C MET A 61 0.26 16.68 0.53
N ALA A 62 -1.04 16.53 0.79
CA ALA A 62 -2.09 16.86 -0.16
C ALA A 62 -2.08 18.35 -0.53
N LEU A 63 -1.92 19.24 0.47
CA LEU A 63 -1.89 20.70 0.27
C LEU A 63 -0.58 21.18 -0.39
N ALA A 64 0.52 20.46 -0.16
CA ALA A 64 1.82 20.74 -0.79
C ALA A 64 2.01 20.03 -2.13
N GLY A 65 1.05 19.20 -2.57
CA GLY A 65 1.03 18.46 -3.81
C GLY A 65 -0.12 18.84 -4.74
N MET A 66 -0.45 17.96 -5.68
CA MET A 66 -1.61 18.07 -6.56
C MET A 66 -2.75 17.19 -6.06
N ARG A 67 -3.85 17.79 -5.63
CA ARG A 67 -5.08 17.09 -5.24
C ARG A 67 -6.01 16.94 -6.44
N PHE A 68 -6.63 15.78 -6.57
CA PHE A 68 -7.62 15.53 -7.62
C PHE A 68 -9.02 15.47 -7.02
N ASN A 69 -9.88 16.41 -7.42
CA ASN A 69 -11.27 16.42 -6.97
C ASN A 69 -12.06 15.23 -7.54
N ASN A 70 -11.62 14.68 -8.67
CA ASN A 70 -12.24 13.55 -9.36
C ASN A 70 -11.26 12.38 -9.46
N GLY A 71 -10.87 11.86 -8.28
CA GLY A 71 -9.98 10.69 -8.15
C GLY A 71 -10.78 9.41 -7.92
N TYR A 72 -10.51 8.37 -8.73
CA TYR A 72 -11.33 7.15 -8.73
C TYR A 72 -10.52 5.87 -8.56
N ALA A 73 -10.99 5.02 -7.65
CA ALA A 73 -10.75 3.59 -7.69
C ALA A 73 -11.51 2.94 -8.86
N THR A 74 -11.09 1.77 -9.29
CA THR A 74 -11.70 1.10 -10.44
C THR A 74 -12.86 0.18 -10.08
N SER A 75 -13.07 -0.07 -8.81
CA SER A 75 -14.15 -0.88 -8.28
C SER A 75 -14.52 -0.43 -6.86
N ALA A 76 -15.74 -0.69 -6.45
CA ALA A 76 -16.17 -0.45 -5.06
C ALA A 76 -15.78 -1.60 -4.10
N THR A 77 -14.70 -2.33 -4.41
CA THR A 77 -14.16 -3.44 -3.60
C THR A 77 -12.67 -3.65 -3.81
N CYS A 78 -11.98 -4.15 -2.76
CA CYS A 78 -10.52 -4.24 -2.64
C CYS A 78 -9.82 -4.98 -3.79
N THR A 79 -10.02 -6.31 -3.92
CA THR A 79 -9.31 -7.15 -4.90
C THR A 79 -9.41 -6.64 -6.33
N PRO A 80 -10.61 -6.29 -6.85
CA PRO A 80 -10.73 -5.75 -8.20
C PRO A 80 -9.95 -4.45 -8.41
N SER A 81 -9.99 -3.53 -7.45
CA SER A 81 -9.24 -2.27 -7.56
C SER A 81 -7.72 -2.49 -7.51
N ARG A 82 -7.25 -3.37 -6.60
CA ARG A 82 -5.83 -3.72 -6.50
C ARG A 82 -5.32 -4.43 -7.75
N TYR A 83 -6.15 -5.28 -8.37
CA TYR A 83 -5.86 -5.88 -9.67
C TYR A 83 -5.65 -4.81 -10.74
N ALA A 84 -6.60 -3.90 -10.87
CA ALA A 84 -6.55 -2.85 -11.88
C ALA A 84 -5.40 -1.86 -11.65
N LEU A 85 -5.13 -1.46 -10.39
CA LEU A 85 -3.99 -0.61 -10.05
C LEU A 85 -2.68 -1.20 -10.57
N LEU A 86 -2.40 -2.48 -10.28
CA LEU A 86 -1.13 -3.09 -10.63
C LEU A 86 -0.99 -3.42 -12.12
N THR A 87 -2.09 -3.71 -12.81
CA THR A 87 -2.08 -4.24 -14.19
C THR A 87 -2.46 -3.22 -15.25
N GLY A 88 -3.09 -2.10 -14.89
CA GLY A 88 -3.69 -1.16 -15.85
C GLY A 88 -4.86 -1.76 -16.62
N ILE A 89 -5.49 -2.82 -16.13
CA ILE A 89 -6.60 -3.52 -16.80
C ILE A 89 -7.86 -3.43 -15.95
N TYR A 90 -8.98 -3.07 -16.56
CA TYR A 90 -10.27 -3.06 -15.88
C TYR A 90 -10.63 -4.43 -15.29
N PRO A 91 -11.08 -4.50 -14.01
CA PRO A 91 -11.26 -5.77 -13.30
C PRO A 91 -12.32 -6.69 -13.90
N TRP A 92 -13.33 -6.16 -14.59
CA TRP A 92 -14.36 -7.00 -15.25
C TRP A 92 -13.83 -7.85 -16.41
N ARG A 93 -12.60 -7.61 -16.88
CA ARG A 93 -11.93 -8.46 -17.88
C ARG A 93 -11.31 -9.71 -17.27
N GLU A 94 -11.12 -9.74 -15.94
CA GLU A 94 -10.62 -10.90 -15.19
C GLU A 94 -11.74 -11.45 -14.28
N LYS A 95 -12.32 -12.58 -14.63
CA LYS A 95 -13.45 -13.17 -13.89
C LYS A 95 -13.10 -13.54 -12.44
N ARG A 96 -11.83 -13.74 -12.14
CA ARG A 96 -11.34 -14.04 -10.77
C ARG A 96 -11.13 -12.77 -9.94
N ALA A 97 -11.15 -11.58 -10.55
CA ALA A 97 -11.02 -10.29 -9.85
C ALA A 97 -12.31 -9.97 -9.07
N ARG A 98 -12.51 -10.69 -7.98
CA ARG A 98 -13.59 -10.55 -7.00
C ARG A 98 -12.98 -10.67 -5.60
N ILE A 99 -13.73 -10.38 -4.55
CA ILE A 99 -13.25 -10.53 -3.17
C ILE A 99 -12.80 -11.98 -2.95
N LEU A 100 -11.54 -12.14 -2.57
CA LEU A 100 -10.87 -13.43 -2.48
C LEU A 100 -10.75 -13.92 -1.03
N PRO A 101 -10.87 -15.23 -0.78
CA PRO A 101 -10.42 -15.84 0.47
C PRO A 101 -8.88 -15.83 0.56
N GLY A 102 -8.33 -16.02 1.77
CA GLY A 102 -6.88 -16.08 1.97
C GLY A 102 -6.17 -17.21 1.21
N THR A 103 -6.91 -18.29 0.87
CA THR A 103 -6.42 -19.46 0.12
C THR A 103 -6.63 -19.36 -1.39
N ALA A 104 -7.09 -18.23 -1.91
CA ALA A 104 -7.30 -18.07 -3.35
C ALA A 104 -5.99 -18.19 -4.12
N PRO A 105 -6.00 -18.79 -5.33
CA PRO A 105 -4.84 -18.77 -6.20
C PRO A 105 -4.55 -17.37 -6.70
N LEU A 106 -3.31 -17.11 -7.10
CA LEU A 106 -2.90 -15.85 -7.72
C LEU A 106 -3.74 -15.58 -8.97
N ILE A 107 -4.36 -14.38 -9.03
CA ILE A 107 -5.26 -14.03 -10.14
C ILE A 107 -4.57 -13.26 -11.27
N ILE A 108 -3.40 -12.69 -11.03
CA ILE A 108 -2.59 -12.02 -12.06
C ILE A 108 -1.66 -13.06 -12.68
N GLY A 109 -1.67 -13.17 -14.00
CA GLY A 109 -0.76 -14.06 -14.72
C GLY A 109 0.70 -13.65 -14.50
N THR A 110 1.58 -14.64 -14.29
CA THR A 110 2.99 -14.37 -14.00
C THR A 110 3.75 -13.72 -15.15
N GLU A 111 3.24 -13.79 -16.37
CA GLU A 111 3.80 -13.12 -17.55
C GLU A 111 3.17 -11.75 -17.83
N GLN A 112 2.09 -11.42 -17.11
CA GLN A 112 1.37 -10.17 -17.32
C GLN A 112 2.22 -8.95 -16.92
N MET A 113 2.14 -7.87 -17.71
CA MET A 113 2.75 -6.60 -17.35
C MET A 113 2.07 -6.01 -16.10
N THR A 114 2.91 -5.55 -15.18
CA THR A 114 2.49 -4.89 -13.94
C THR A 114 3.37 -3.69 -13.66
N ILE A 115 2.91 -2.77 -12.82
CA ILE A 115 3.73 -1.62 -12.39
C ILE A 115 5.12 -2.06 -11.87
N PRO A 116 5.24 -3.00 -10.90
CA PRO A 116 6.56 -3.41 -10.42
C PRO A 116 7.42 -4.04 -11.51
N ARG A 117 6.86 -4.86 -12.40
CA ARG A 117 7.61 -5.46 -13.52
C ARG A 117 8.14 -4.41 -14.48
N MET A 118 7.29 -3.48 -14.88
CA MET A 118 7.68 -2.37 -15.75
C MET A 118 8.80 -1.53 -15.14
N LEU A 119 8.68 -1.16 -13.86
CA LEU A 119 9.69 -0.38 -13.15
C LEU A 119 10.99 -1.19 -12.94
N LYS A 120 10.90 -2.49 -12.66
CA LYS A 120 12.07 -3.37 -12.58
C LYS A 120 12.86 -3.40 -13.89
N TYR A 121 12.20 -3.46 -15.04
CA TYR A 121 12.86 -3.35 -16.36
C TYR A 121 13.53 -1.99 -16.56
N GLN A 122 13.07 -0.96 -15.88
CA GLN A 122 13.69 0.36 -15.85
C GLN A 122 14.79 0.51 -14.78
N GLY A 123 15.20 -0.59 -14.10
CA GLY A 123 16.28 -0.61 -13.13
C GLY A 123 15.88 -0.16 -11.72
N TYR A 124 14.60 -0.13 -11.40
CA TYR A 124 14.11 0.08 -10.05
C TYR A 124 14.26 -1.18 -9.19
N GLN A 125 14.58 -0.99 -7.92
CA GLN A 125 14.34 -2.01 -6.89
C GLN A 125 12.89 -1.91 -6.46
N THR A 126 12.19 -3.03 -6.38
CA THR A 126 10.73 -3.04 -6.23
C THR A 126 10.29 -3.80 -4.98
N ALA A 127 9.41 -3.22 -4.20
CA ALA A 127 8.88 -3.85 -2.99
C ALA A 127 7.38 -3.65 -2.82
N ILE A 128 6.76 -4.63 -2.16
CA ILE A 128 5.45 -4.50 -1.52
C ILE A 128 5.57 -4.81 -0.03
N ILE A 129 5.01 -3.92 0.80
CA ILE A 129 4.96 -4.10 2.25
C ILE A 129 3.57 -3.72 2.73
N GLY A 130 2.74 -4.71 3.12
CA GLY A 130 1.36 -4.51 3.57
C GLY A 130 0.37 -5.51 2.99
N LYS A 131 -0.88 -5.09 2.76
CA LYS A 131 -1.98 -5.93 2.28
C LYS A 131 -1.79 -6.35 0.81
N TRP A 132 -1.89 -7.65 0.53
CA TRP A 132 -1.83 -8.19 -0.84
C TRP A 132 -3.21 -8.36 -1.48
N HIS A 133 -3.99 -9.31 -1.04
CA HIS A 133 -5.37 -9.62 -1.45
C HIS A 133 -5.57 -9.89 -2.96
N LEU A 134 -4.59 -10.48 -3.63
CA LEU A 134 -4.66 -10.84 -5.06
C LEU A 134 -4.42 -12.36 -5.29
N GLY A 135 -4.52 -13.14 -4.21
CA GLY A 135 -4.28 -14.58 -4.23
C GLY A 135 -2.80 -14.95 -4.21
N LEU A 136 -2.52 -16.20 -3.86
CA LEU A 136 -1.19 -16.76 -3.73
C LEU A 136 -1.17 -18.22 -4.18
N GLY A 137 -0.08 -18.63 -4.80
CA GLY A 137 0.04 -20.01 -5.30
C GLY A 137 -0.93 -20.30 -6.45
N GLU A 138 -1.15 -21.58 -6.69
CA GLU A 138 -2.02 -22.10 -7.75
C GLU A 138 -3.33 -22.69 -7.20
N GLY A 139 -3.64 -22.44 -5.93
CA GLY A 139 -4.68 -23.10 -5.12
C GLY A 139 -4.04 -24.12 -4.16
N ASN A 140 -4.78 -24.57 -3.15
CA ASN A 140 -4.31 -25.54 -2.14
C ASN A 140 -2.93 -25.17 -1.57
N VAL A 141 -2.79 -23.95 -1.07
CA VAL A 141 -1.53 -23.41 -0.56
C VAL A 141 -1.07 -24.22 0.66
N ASN A 142 0.16 -24.71 0.62
CA ASN A 142 0.83 -25.27 1.80
C ASN A 142 1.61 -24.16 2.50
N TRP A 143 1.07 -23.65 3.59
CA TRP A 143 1.64 -22.55 4.37
C TRP A 143 2.95 -22.89 5.08
N ASN A 144 3.28 -24.20 5.15
CA ASN A 144 4.50 -24.71 5.78
C ASN A 144 5.68 -24.82 4.81
N LYS A 145 5.51 -24.32 3.58
CA LYS A 145 6.52 -24.30 2.51
C LYS A 145 6.50 -22.97 1.79
N LEU A 146 7.48 -22.77 0.92
CA LEU A 146 7.50 -21.61 0.04
C LEU A 146 6.20 -21.50 -0.78
N VAL A 147 5.45 -20.42 -0.58
CA VAL A 147 4.22 -20.12 -1.30
C VAL A 147 4.56 -19.37 -2.59
N THR A 148 4.35 -20.00 -3.72
CA THR A 148 4.63 -19.46 -5.06
C THR A 148 3.61 -20.02 -6.06
N PRO A 149 3.21 -19.25 -7.12
CA PRO A 149 3.58 -17.86 -7.39
C PRO A 149 2.93 -16.86 -6.43
N GLY A 150 3.54 -15.66 -6.34
CA GLY A 150 3.09 -14.56 -5.49
C GLY A 150 3.59 -13.19 -6.02
N PRO A 151 3.69 -12.16 -5.18
CA PRO A 151 4.14 -10.84 -5.60
C PRO A 151 5.50 -10.85 -6.32
N ASN A 152 6.43 -11.69 -5.88
CA ASN A 152 7.78 -11.76 -6.44
C ASN A 152 7.75 -12.18 -7.93
N GLN A 153 6.84 -13.07 -8.35
CA GLN A 153 6.67 -13.46 -9.75
C GLN A 153 6.01 -12.38 -10.60
N LEU A 154 5.43 -11.36 -9.98
CA LEU A 154 4.82 -10.21 -10.67
C LEU A 154 5.76 -9.01 -10.80
N GLY A 155 7.02 -9.15 -10.36
CA GLY A 155 8.06 -8.15 -10.54
C GLY A 155 8.49 -7.43 -9.26
N PHE A 156 7.98 -7.80 -8.09
CA PHE A 156 8.54 -7.33 -6.82
C PHE A 156 9.82 -8.09 -6.48
N ASP A 157 10.89 -7.36 -6.14
CA ASP A 157 12.14 -7.96 -5.65
C ASP A 157 12.02 -8.40 -4.19
N TYR A 158 11.17 -7.70 -3.43
CA TYR A 158 10.90 -7.97 -2.03
C TYR A 158 9.39 -7.89 -1.75
N SER A 159 8.88 -8.84 -1.00
CA SER A 159 7.49 -8.85 -0.52
C SER A 159 7.40 -9.17 0.96
N TYR A 160 6.67 -8.33 1.71
CA TYR A 160 6.31 -8.55 3.10
C TYR A 160 4.83 -8.24 3.29
N ILE A 161 4.01 -9.27 3.35
CA ILE A 161 2.58 -9.12 3.14
C ILE A 161 1.73 -9.89 4.16
N LEU A 162 0.46 -9.47 4.30
CA LEU A 162 -0.62 -10.37 4.68
C LEU A 162 -1.34 -10.88 3.41
N ALA A 163 -1.77 -12.16 3.45
CA ALA A 163 -2.27 -12.86 2.26
C ALA A 163 -3.52 -12.23 1.64
N ALA A 164 -4.47 -11.83 2.49
CA ALA A 164 -5.75 -11.24 2.09
C ALA A 164 -6.02 -9.96 2.88
N THR A 165 -6.90 -10.02 3.87
CA THR A 165 -7.32 -8.94 4.76
C THR A 165 -7.13 -9.37 6.21
N GLN A 166 -7.06 -8.41 7.12
CA GLN A 166 -6.84 -8.69 8.55
C GLN A 166 -7.96 -9.57 9.15
N ASP A 167 -9.18 -9.50 8.63
CA ASP A 167 -10.33 -10.29 9.06
C ASP A 167 -10.34 -11.76 8.57
N ARG A 168 -9.32 -12.19 7.80
CA ARG A 168 -9.25 -13.52 7.17
C ARG A 168 -8.05 -14.33 7.61
N VAL A 169 -8.23 -15.64 7.63
CA VAL A 169 -7.11 -16.58 7.79
C VAL A 169 -6.39 -16.81 6.46
N PRO A 170 -5.07 -17.13 6.45
CA PRO A 170 -4.21 -17.27 7.63
C PRO A 170 -3.84 -15.92 8.24
N THR A 171 -3.75 -15.88 9.56
CA THR A 171 -3.40 -14.68 10.32
C THR A 171 -1.89 -14.59 10.57
N VAL A 172 -1.11 -14.64 9.48
CA VAL A 172 0.35 -14.64 9.51
C VAL A 172 0.94 -13.67 8.49
N TYR A 173 2.14 -13.16 8.78
CA TYR A 173 2.92 -12.43 7.79
C TYR A 173 3.67 -13.40 6.87
N ILE A 174 3.85 -12.99 5.61
CA ILE A 174 4.55 -13.75 4.60
C ILE A 174 5.65 -12.87 4.02
N GLU A 175 6.90 -13.33 4.13
CA GLU A 175 8.08 -12.66 3.57
C GLU A 175 8.64 -13.49 2.42
N ASP A 176 8.71 -12.92 1.22
CA ASP A 176 9.19 -13.58 0.01
C ASP A 176 8.65 -15.01 -0.17
N GLY A 177 7.36 -15.17 0.12
CA GLY A 177 6.65 -16.44 0.00
C GLY A 177 6.76 -17.37 1.21
N ASN A 178 7.53 -17.03 2.24
CA ASN A 178 7.66 -17.84 3.45
C ASN A 178 6.85 -17.22 4.61
N VAL A 179 6.16 -18.07 5.37
CA VAL A 179 5.50 -17.63 6.61
C VAL A 179 6.56 -17.24 7.64
N VAL A 180 6.42 -16.02 8.18
CA VAL A 180 7.34 -15.48 9.18
C VAL A 180 7.05 -16.08 10.54
N GLY A 181 8.10 -16.54 11.25
CA GLY A 181 7.97 -17.09 12.60
C GLY A 181 7.36 -18.49 12.67
N LEU A 182 7.26 -19.21 11.56
CA LEU A 182 6.72 -20.57 11.52
C LEU A 182 7.56 -21.53 12.36
N ASP A 183 6.91 -22.23 13.30
CA ASP A 183 7.49 -23.38 13.98
C ASP A 183 7.20 -24.66 13.17
N PRO A 184 8.20 -25.41 12.70
CA PRO A 184 7.99 -26.66 11.98
C PRO A 184 7.25 -27.74 12.79
N ASN A 185 7.23 -27.64 14.12
CA ASN A 185 6.53 -28.58 15.00
C ASN A 185 5.06 -28.18 15.24
N ASP A 186 4.66 -27.00 14.79
CA ASP A 186 3.30 -26.45 14.89
C ASP A 186 2.83 -25.99 13.49
N PRO A 187 2.57 -26.93 12.57
CA PRO A 187 2.25 -26.62 11.18
C PRO A 187 0.90 -25.93 11.06
N ILE A 188 0.80 -25.02 10.08
CA ILE A 188 -0.40 -24.25 9.77
C ILE A 188 -1.28 -25.04 8.80
N GLU A 189 -2.55 -25.21 9.16
CA GLU A 189 -3.62 -25.67 8.28
C GLU A 189 -4.70 -24.60 8.16
N VAL A 190 -5.23 -24.41 6.96
CA VAL A 190 -6.27 -23.39 6.66
C VAL A 190 -7.37 -24.00 5.82
N ASN A 191 -8.62 -23.77 6.22
CA ASN A 191 -9.81 -24.24 5.53
C ASN A 191 -10.88 -23.13 5.48
N TYR A 192 -11.60 -22.99 4.38
CA TYR A 192 -12.70 -22.04 4.24
C TYR A 192 -14.07 -22.68 4.18
N LYS A 193 -14.17 -24.00 4.43
CA LYS A 193 -15.42 -24.74 4.39
C LYS A 193 -15.80 -25.33 5.73
N GLU A 194 -14.85 -25.94 6.43
CA GLU A 194 -15.08 -26.72 7.64
C GLU A 194 -14.03 -26.39 8.69
N ASN A 195 -14.46 -26.40 9.97
CA ASN A 195 -13.60 -26.18 11.11
C ASN A 195 -12.72 -27.40 11.38
N PHE A 196 -11.61 -27.19 12.04
CA PHE A 196 -10.76 -28.23 12.57
C PHE A 196 -11.33 -28.79 13.88
N VAL A 197 -11.07 -30.05 14.14
CA VAL A 197 -11.65 -30.75 15.31
C VAL A 197 -11.08 -30.20 16.60
N GLY A 198 -11.95 -29.65 17.44
CA GLY A 198 -11.56 -29.09 18.74
C GLY A 198 -11.19 -27.61 18.72
N GLU A 199 -11.07 -26.98 17.53
CA GLU A 199 -10.74 -25.56 17.44
C GLU A 199 -11.98 -24.70 17.74
N PRO A 200 -11.83 -23.64 18.59
CA PRO A 200 -12.94 -22.75 18.95
C PRO A 200 -13.31 -21.83 17.78
N THR A 201 -14.62 -21.52 17.70
CA THR A 201 -15.15 -20.57 16.71
C THR A 201 -15.84 -19.39 17.38
N GLY A 202 -15.88 -18.26 16.67
CA GLY A 202 -16.64 -17.09 17.13
C GLY A 202 -18.15 -17.36 17.24
N LEU A 203 -18.64 -18.35 16.51
CA LEU A 203 -20.05 -18.77 16.57
C LEU A 203 -20.35 -19.56 17.84
N ASP A 204 -19.50 -20.52 18.19
CA ASP A 204 -19.76 -21.49 19.26
C ASP A 204 -19.18 -21.06 20.61
N ASN A 205 -18.17 -20.16 20.60
CA ASN A 205 -17.44 -19.74 21.81
C ASN A 205 -17.43 -18.20 21.96
N PRO A 206 -18.60 -17.55 22.05
CA PRO A 206 -18.69 -16.09 22.15
C PRO A 206 -18.03 -15.50 23.42
N GLU A 207 -17.82 -16.30 24.46
CA GLU A 207 -17.14 -15.93 25.70
C GLU A 207 -15.64 -15.68 25.52
N LEU A 208 -15.03 -16.19 24.44
CA LEU A 208 -13.62 -15.99 24.11
C LEU A 208 -13.37 -14.71 23.34
N LEU A 209 -14.41 -13.97 22.95
CA LEU A 209 -14.32 -12.83 22.07
C LEU A 209 -14.05 -11.53 22.83
N THR A 210 -12.99 -10.82 22.43
CA THR A 210 -12.75 -9.41 22.79
C THR A 210 -13.46 -8.46 21.82
N MET A 211 -13.68 -8.89 20.55
CA MET A 211 -14.43 -8.17 19.55
C MET A 211 -15.56 -9.04 19.02
N LYS A 212 -16.79 -8.56 19.12
CA LYS A 212 -17.98 -9.31 18.69
C LYS A 212 -18.21 -9.18 17.18
N TRP A 213 -18.55 -10.28 16.54
CA TRP A 213 -18.94 -10.30 15.14
C TRP A 213 -20.43 -9.92 14.94
N HIS A 214 -20.74 -9.33 13.80
CA HIS A 214 -22.10 -8.98 13.39
C HIS A 214 -22.64 -9.96 12.34
N HIS A 215 -21.85 -10.21 11.27
CA HIS A 215 -22.19 -11.17 10.21
C HIS A 215 -20.91 -11.68 9.54
N GLY A 216 -20.90 -12.94 9.13
CA GLY A 216 -19.85 -13.54 8.29
C GLY A 216 -18.47 -13.74 8.91
N HIS A 217 -18.17 -13.11 10.05
CA HIS A 217 -16.88 -13.13 10.72
C HIS A 217 -16.98 -13.96 12.00
N ASN A 218 -17.26 -15.25 11.89
CA ASN A 218 -17.60 -16.09 13.03
C ASN A 218 -16.87 -17.44 13.08
N SER A 219 -15.79 -17.56 12.29
CA SER A 219 -14.98 -18.78 12.24
C SER A 219 -13.86 -18.76 13.28
N SER A 220 -12.63 -19.13 12.97
CA SER A 220 -11.52 -19.24 13.93
C SER A 220 -11.29 -17.95 14.74
N ILE A 221 -10.97 -18.11 16.01
CA ILE A 221 -10.66 -17.01 16.92
C ILE A 221 -9.13 -16.85 16.99
N VAL A 222 -8.63 -15.66 16.67
CA VAL A 222 -7.23 -15.30 16.83
C VAL A 222 -7.15 -13.97 17.56
N ASN A 223 -6.39 -13.90 18.67
CA ASN A 223 -6.28 -12.73 19.56
C ASN A 223 -7.64 -12.26 20.12
N GLY A 224 -8.59 -13.18 20.34
CA GLY A 224 -9.95 -12.84 20.77
C GLY A 224 -10.84 -12.26 19.67
N ILE A 225 -10.39 -12.24 18.41
CA ILE A 225 -11.11 -11.71 17.27
C ILE A 225 -11.48 -12.86 16.34
N PRO A 226 -12.79 -13.05 16.04
CA PRO A 226 -13.23 -14.09 15.13
C PRO A 226 -12.97 -13.69 13.69
N ARG A 227 -12.59 -14.64 12.85
CA ARG A 227 -12.17 -14.42 11.45
C ARG A 227 -13.15 -15.02 10.44
N ILE A 228 -12.90 -14.76 9.17
CA ILE A 228 -13.48 -15.51 8.04
C ILE A 228 -12.54 -16.66 7.71
N GLY A 229 -13.04 -17.90 7.75
CA GLY A 229 -12.26 -19.13 7.53
C GLY A 229 -11.68 -19.71 8.81
N PHE A 230 -11.17 -20.92 8.70
CA PHE A 230 -10.69 -21.74 9.81
C PHE A 230 -9.20 -21.96 9.68
N MET A 231 -8.50 -21.92 10.80
CA MET A 231 -7.05 -22.11 10.90
C MET A 231 -6.72 -22.86 12.19
N GLU A 232 -5.82 -23.84 12.09
CA GLU A 232 -5.18 -24.47 13.24
C GLU A 232 -3.65 -24.36 13.12
N GLY A 233 -2.96 -24.45 14.23
CA GLY A 233 -1.51 -24.33 14.34
C GLY A 233 -0.95 -22.93 14.09
N GLY A 234 0.39 -22.87 13.97
CA GLY A 234 1.13 -21.66 13.68
C GLY A 234 1.08 -20.61 14.79
N GLU A 235 0.96 -21.00 16.05
CA GLU A 235 0.81 -20.07 17.19
C GLU A 235 1.93 -19.02 17.23
N ALA A 236 3.18 -19.43 16.98
CA ALA A 236 4.33 -18.53 16.99
C ALA A 236 4.37 -17.57 15.80
N ALA A 237 3.64 -17.88 14.71
CA ALA A 237 3.59 -17.08 13.49
C ALA A 237 2.41 -16.09 13.45
N LYS A 238 1.41 -16.25 14.32
CA LYS A 238 0.23 -15.38 14.35
C LYS A 238 0.63 -13.93 14.64
N TRP A 239 0.10 -13.00 13.86
CA TRP A 239 0.37 -11.57 14.08
C TRP A 239 -0.32 -11.03 15.34
N SER A 240 0.18 -9.89 15.83
CA SER A 240 -0.54 -9.04 16.78
C SER A 240 -1.37 -8.03 15.99
N ASP A 241 -2.68 -7.99 16.21
CA ASP A 241 -3.57 -7.09 15.48
C ASP A 241 -3.30 -5.61 15.80
N ILE A 242 -3.07 -5.30 17.08
CA ILE A 242 -2.83 -3.93 17.53
C ILE A 242 -1.47 -3.36 17.10
N ASP A 243 -0.51 -4.21 16.76
CA ASP A 243 0.84 -3.80 16.37
C ASP A 243 1.03 -3.78 14.84
N MET A 244 0.03 -4.17 14.07
CA MET A 244 0.16 -4.40 12.62
C MET A 244 0.61 -3.15 11.86
N ALA A 245 0.10 -1.97 12.22
CA ALA A 245 0.48 -0.71 11.60
C ALA A 245 1.97 -0.40 11.82
N ASP A 246 2.44 -0.49 13.07
CA ASP A 246 3.85 -0.30 13.42
C ASP A 246 4.75 -1.33 12.77
N HIS A 247 4.28 -2.58 12.70
CA HIS A 247 5.02 -3.68 12.12
C HIS A 247 5.32 -3.43 10.64
N PHE A 248 4.32 -3.11 9.83
CA PHE A 248 4.51 -2.76 8.43
C PHE A 248 5.30 -1.47 8.24
N LEU A 249 5.03 -0.44 9.05
CA LEU A 249 5.77 0.81 8.99
C LEU A 249 7.27 0.61 9.27
N ASN A 250 7.63 -0.23 10.23
CA ASN A 250 9.02 -0.58 10.51
C ASN A 250 9.68 -1.31 9.33
N GLY A 251 8.94 -2.19 8.66
CA GLY A 251 9.36 -2.82 7.41
C GLY A 251 9.63 -1.79 6.31
N VAL A 252 8.73 -0.83 6.12
CA VAL A 252 8.86 0.28 5.17
C VAL A 252 10.10 1.14 5.47
N LYS A 253 10.27 1.55 6.73
CA LYS A 253 11.44 2.34 7.16
C LYS A 253 12.75 1.59 6.92
N THR A 254 12.78 0.29 7.22
CA THR A 254 13.95 -0.57 7.00
C THR A 254 14.26 -0.71 5.52
N TYR A 255 13.25 -0.92 4.68
CA TYR A 255 13.40 -1.02 3.24
C TYR A 255 13.99 0.28 2.65
N ILE A 256 13.41 1.44 3.00
CA ILE A 256 13.87 2.76 2.53
C ILE A 256 15.35 2.97 2.88
N LYS A 257 15.73 2.76 4.16
CA LYS A 257 17.12 2.92 4.61
C LYS A 257 18.10 2.04 3.85
N LYS A 258 17.71 0.81 3.55
CA LYS A 258 18.54 -0.17 2.84
C LYS A 258 18.70 0.15 1.36
N HIS A 259 17.70 0.81 0.75
CA HIS A 259 17.62 0.96 -0.72
C HIS A 259 17.73 2.42 -1.19
N LYS A 260 18.00 3.39 -0.32
CA LYS A 260 18.06 4.83 -0.61
C LYS A 260 19.04 5.27 -1.69
N ASP A 261 20.08 4.47 -1.96
CA ASP A 261 21.15 4.81 -2.90
C ASP A 261 20.83 4.42 -4.35
N LYS A 262 19.66 3.79 -4.60
CA LYS A 262 19.17 3.39 -5.92
C LYS A 262 17.71 3.77 -6.07
N PRO A 263 17.23 4.04 -7.30
CA PRO A 263 15.82 4.28 -7.49
C PRO A 263 15.01 3.04 -7.06
N PHE A 264 13.97 3.26 -6.26
CA PHE A 264 13.09 2.18 -5.80
C PHE A 264 11.63 2.53 -6.05
N PHE A 265 10.83 1.48 -6.20
CA PHE A 265 9.39 1.49 -6.17
C PHE A 265 8.91 0.76 -4.90
N LEU A 266 8.13 1.43 -4.10
CA LEU A 266 7.50 0.85 -2.93
C LEU A 266 5.97 0.94 -3.06
N TYR A 267 5.31 -0.20 -3.12
CA TYR A 267 3.88 -0.29 -2.90
C TYR A 267 3.63 -0.54 -1.41
N TYR A 268 3.04 0.44 -0.74
CA TYR A 268 2.68 0.39 0.69
C TYR A 268 1.15 0.35 0.85
N PRO A 269 0.52 -0.82 0.64
CA PRO A 269 -0.90 -1.00 0.85
C PRO A 269 -1.18 -1.23 2.34
N MET A 270 -1.68 -0.19 3.00
CA MET A 270 -2.10 -0.26 4.40
C MET A 270 -3.40 -1.07 4.52
N GLN A 271 -3.68 -1.63 5.70
CA GLN A 271 -4.95 -2.30 5.98
C GLN A 271 -5.99 -1.34 6.58
N GLN A 272 -5.58 -0.16 7.07
CA GLN A 272 -6.51 0.81 7.67
C GLN A 272 -7.35 1.55 6.62
N PRO A 273 -8.60 1.88 6.98
CA PRO A 273 -9.37 1.50 8.17
C PRO A 273 -10.24 0.24 7.99
N HIS A 274 -9.80 -0.77 7.24
CA HIS A 274 -10.53 -2.04 7.08
C HIS A 274 -10.70 -2.76 8.42
N VAL A 275 -11.74 -3.54 8.53
CA VAL A 275 -12.01 -4.37 9.72
C VAL A 275 -11.06 -5.58 9.84
N PRO A 276 -10.83 -6.10 11.07
CA PRO A 276 -11.19 -5.57 12.37
C PRO A 276 -10.41 -4.28 12.66
N ARG A 277 -11.08 -3.27 13.19
CA ARG A 277 -10.45 -1.99 13.48
C ARG A 277 -9.80 -2.06 14.85
N THR A 278 -8.51 -2.29 14.85
CA THR A 278 -7.69 -2.51 16.06
C THR A 278 -6.52 -1.53 16.09
N PRO A 279 -6.78 -0.21 16.16
CA PRO A 279 -5.71 0.75 16.26
C PRO A 279 -4.86 0.47 17.51
N HIS A 280 -3.56 0.75 17.42
CA HIS A 280 -2.69 0.62 18.58
C HIS A 280 -3.23 1.47 19.75
N PRO A 281 -3.16 1.03 21.04
CA PRO A 281 -3.75 1.72 22.18
C PRO A 281 -3.42 3.21 22.33
N ARG A 282 -2.26 3.66 21.80
CA ARG A 282 -1.91 5.10 21.77
C ARG A 282 -2.83 5.97 20.89
N PHE A 283 -3.63 5.34 20.03
CA PHE A 283 -4.59 6.01 19.16
C PHE A 283 -6.04 5.84 19.63
N GLU A 284 -6.30 5.09 20.70
CA GLU A 284 -7.66 4.93 21.23
C GLU A 284 -8.22 6.27 21.70
N GLY A 285 -9.39 6.64 21.16
CA GLY A 285 -10.11 7.86 21.54
C GLY A 285 -9.49 9.16 21.01
N VAL A 286 -8.57 9.09 20.04
CA VAL A 286 -8.00 10.30 19.41
C VAL A 286 -8.96 10.95 18.41
N SER A 287 -10.00 10.21 17.98
CA SER A 287 -11.08 10.70 17.13
C SER A 287 -12.43 10.62 17.83
N GLU A 288 -13.43 11.35 17.31
CA GLU A 288 -14.83 11.24 17.78
C GLU A 288 -15.56 10.04 17.13
N LEU A 289 -14.90 9.30 16.21
CA LEU A 289 -15.51 8.26 15.38
C LEU A 289 -15.21 6.83 15.89
N GLY A 290 -14.63 6.70 17.10
CA GLY A 290 -14.25 5.42 17.70
C GLY A 290 -13.20 4.67 16.89
N PRO A 291 -13.13 3.33 16.99
CA PRO A 291 -12.05 2.54 16.40
C PRO A 291 -11.81 2.79 14.90
N ARG A 292 -12.89 3.10 14.14
CA ARG A 292 -12.75 3.43 12.72
C ARG A 292 -11.98 4.72 12.50
N GLY A 293 -12.34 5.78 13.19
CA GLY A 293 -11.64 7.08 13.09
C GLY A 293 -10.23 7.00 13.66
N ASP A 294 -10.05 6.28 14.77
CA ASP A 294 -8.75 6.09 15.40
C ASP A 294 -7.77 5.34 14.47
N ALA A 295 -8.26 4.34 13.72
CA ALA A 295 -7.47 3.64 12.70
C ALA A 295 -7.10 4.56 11.52
N ILE A 296 -7.94 5.52 11.14
CA ILE A 296 -7.61 6.53 10.13
C ILE A 296 -6.51 7.47 10.63
N VAL A 297 -6.60 7.91 11.90
CA VAL A 297 -5.55 8.75 12.52
C VAL A 297 -4.24 7.99 12.65
N GLU A 298 -4.28 6.68 12.94
CA GLU A 298 -3.10 5.81 12.92
C GLU A 298 -2.46 5.74 11.52
N ALA A 299 -3.27 5.58 10.46
CA ALA A 299 -2.77 5.59 9.09
C ALA A 299 -2.15 6.95 8.70
N ASP A 300 -2.75 8.06 9.12
CA ASP A 300 -2.19 9.40 8.96
C ASP A 300 -0.82 9.53 9.64
N TRP A 301 -0.70 9.02 10.87
CA TRP A 301 0.57 8.98 11.59
C TRP A 301 1.62 8.15 10.85
N CYS A 302 1.26 6.99 10.31
CA CYS A 302 2.16 6.16 9.51
C CYS A 302 2.70 6.92 8.28
N LEU A 303 1.85 7.69 7.59
CA LEU A 303 2.28 8.53 6.47
C LEU A 303 3.25 9.63 6.92
N GLY A 304 3.00 10.25 8.07
CA GLY A 304 3.91 11.23 8.67
C GLY A 304 5.29 10.65 8.98
N GLU A 305 5.33 9.45 9.54
CA GLU A 305 6.57 8.73 9.83
C GLU A 305 7.31 8.27 8.58
N LEU A 306 6.59 7.88 7.52
CA LEU A 306 7.17 7.63 6.20
C LEU A 306 7.87 8.88 5.67
N LYS A 307 7.19 10.04 5.68
CA LYS A 307 7.77 11.33 5.24
C LYS A 307 9.02 11.68 6.05
N LYS A 308 8.96 11.61 7.37
CA LYS A 308 10.11 11.87 8.26
C LYS A 308 11.30 10.95 7.93
N THR A 309 11.03 9.69 7.58
CA THR A 309 12.08 8.75 7.16
C THR A 309 12.74 9.19 5.87
N LEU A 310 11.96 9.58 4.85
CA LEU A 310 12.50 10.10 3.58
C LEU A 310 13.31 11.40 3.78
N GLU A 311 12.87 12.29 4.68
CA GLU A 311 13.60 13.50 5.06
C GLU A 311 14.93 13.17 5.75
N ALA A 312 14.90 12.28 6.74
CA ALA A 312 16.09 11.87 7.48
C ALA A 312 17.15 11.17 6.61
N GLU A 313 16.69 10.43 5.59
CA GLU A 313 17.58 9.78 4.61
C GLU A 313 17.98 10.72 3.45
N GLY A 314 17.46 11.96 3.41
CA GLY A 314 17.83 12.98 2.41
C GLY A 314 17.31 12.71 1.00
N ILE A 315 16.23 11.94 0.86
CA ILE A 315 15.69 11.51 -0.45
C ILE A 315 14.26 12.00 -0.74
N LEU A 316 13.66 12.81 0.15
CA LEU A 316 12.29 13.27 -0.03
C LEU A 316 12.10 14.08 -1.33
N GLU A 317 13.07 14.97 -1.67
CA GLU A 317 13.03 15.77 -2.90
C GLU A 317 13.10 14.94 -4.17
N ASN A 318 13.65 13.72 -4.10
CA ASN A 318 13.70 12.78 -5.23
C ASN A 318 12.69 11.64 -5.09
N THR A 319 11.59 11.87 -4.38
CA THR A 319 10.56 10.84 -4.17
C THR A 319 9.17 11.36 -4.58
N LEU A 320 8.54 10.67 -5.53
CA LEU A 320 7.13 10.83 -5.88
C LEU A 320 6.29 9.95 -4.94
N ILE A 321 5.36 10.57 -4.22
CA ILE A 321 4.36 9.87 -3.40
C ILE A 321 2.99 10.01 -4.07
N ILE A 322 2.33 8.89 -4.28
CA ILE A 322 0.95 8.79 -4.79
C ILE A 322 0.11 8.22 -3.66
N PHE A 323 -0.95 8.91 -3.29
CA PHE A 323 -1.85 8.51 -2.21
C PHE A 323 -3.26 8.29 -2.73
N SER A 324 -3.88 7.17 -2.34
CA SER A 324 -5.28 6.88 -2.63
C SER A 324 -5.84 5.76 -1.74
N SER A 325 -7.08 5.33 -2.00
CA SER A 325 -7.76 4.20 -1.37
C SER A 325 -8.26 3.21 -2.42
N ASP A 326 -8.42 1.94 -2.06
CA ASP A 326 -8.85 0.90 -2.99
C ASP A 326 -10.35 0.93 -3.30
N ASN A 327 -11.14 1.46 -2.42
CA ASN A 327 -12.57 1.73 -2.62
C ASN A 327 -13.06 2.76 -1.59
N GLY A 328 -14.30 3.16 -1.73
CA GLY A 328 -14.96 4.04 -0.79
C GLY A 328 -15.26 3.38 0.56
N PRO A 329 -15.85 4.15 1.50
CA PRO A 329 -15.96 3.77 2.90
C PRO A 329 -17.04 2.71 3.13
N VAL A 330 -16.90 2.00 4.26
CA VAL A 330 -17.92 1.16 4.86
C VAL A 330 -17.93 1.38 6.37
N LEU A 331 -19.11 1.42 6.97
CA LEU A 331 -19.25 1.56 8.42
C LEU A 331 -19.34 0.19 9.09
N ASN A 332 -20.31 -0.61 8.72
CA ASN A 332 -20.49 -1.97 9.24
C ASN A 332 -20.02 -3.01 8.22
N ASP A 333 -18.93 -3.69 8.52
CA ASP A 333 -18.33 -4.74 7.67
C ASP A 333 -17.97 -5.99 8.51
N GLY A 334 -18.93 -6.48 9.30
CA GLY A 334 -18.84 -7.79 9.95
C GLY A 334 -18.55 -7.79 11.44
N TYR A 335 -18.23 -6.66 12.06
CA TYR A 335 -17.97 -6.56 13.50
C TYR A 335 -18.84 -5.48 14.15
N TYR A 336 -19.11 -5.65 15.46
CA TYR A 336 -19.70 -4.62 16.31
C TYR A 336 -18.57 -3.75 16.89
N ASP A 337 -18.16 -2.72 16.15
CA ASP A 337 -17.16 -1.73 16.56
C ASP A 337 -17.74 -0.32 16.71
N ASP A 338 -19.06 -0.22 16.73
CA ASP A 338 -19.84 1.02 16.86
C ASP A 338 -19.60 2.06 15.75
N ALA A 339 -18.99 1.68 14.62
CA ALA A 339 -18.65 2.64 13.57
C ALA A 339 -19.87 3.33 12.96
N ASP A 340 -20.99 2.64 12.86
CA ASP A 340 -22.29 3.17 12.39
C ASP A 340 -22.90 4.14 13.40
N VAL A 341 -22.81 3.86 14.69
CA VAL A 341 -23.35 4.68 15.78
C VAL A 341 -22.46 5.92 16.01
N LYS A 342 -21.14 5.73 16.12
CA LYS A 342 -20.16 6.79 16.37
C LYS A 342 -19.92 7.68 15.17
N ASN A 343 -20.31 7.24 13.97
CA ASN A 343 -20.21 8.07 12.76
C ASN A 343 -21.01 9.38 12.89
N ALA A 344 -22.16 9.36 13.60
CA ALA A 344 -23.01 10.53 13.85
C ALA A 344 -23.27 11.34 12.57
N ASP A 345 -22.85 12.63 12.57
CA ASP A 345 -22.97 13.56 11.45
C ASP A 345 -21.75 13.59 10.52
N HIS A 346 -20.76 12.72 10.74
CA HIS A 346 -19.64 12.56 9.81
C HIS A 346 -20.09 11.91 8.51
N THR A 347 -19.59 12.42 7.39
CA THR A 347 -19.92 11.93 6.04
C THR A 347 -18.68 11.32 5.39
N PRO A 348 -18.34 10.04 5.67
CA PRO A 348 -17.15 9.40 5.12
C PRO A 348 -17.18 9.32 3.58
N TRP A 349 -18.37 9.34 2.98
CA TRP A 349 -18.58 9.42 1.53
C TRP A 349 -18.48 10.83 0.96
N GLY A 350 -18.28 11.88 1.78
CA GLY A 350 -18.34 13.28 1.35
C GLY A 350 -19.73 13.68 0.85
N PRO A 351 -19.83 14.42 -0.26
CA PRO A 351 -21.13 14.81 -0.84
C PRO A 351 -21.77 13.70 -1.70
N PHE A 352 -21.13 12.55 -1.83
CA PHE A 352 -21.53 11.49 -2.75
C PHE A 352 -22.43 10.46 -2.06
N ARG A 353 -23.16 9.67 -2.86
CA ARG A 353 -24.01 8.58 -2.38
C ARG A 353 -23.27 7.25 -2.43
N GLY A 354 -23.56 6.36 -1.48
CA GLY A 354 -23.08 4.99 -1.46
C GLY A 354 -21.81 4.79 -0.64
N GLY A 355 -20.97 3.85 -1.03
CA GLY A 355 -19.75 3.43 -0.38
C GLY A 355 -19.33 2.08 -0.93
N LYS A 356 -18.45 1.35 -0.21
CA LYS A 356 -18.03 -0.01 -0.54
C LYS A 356 -19.24 -0.90 -0.91
N TYR A 357 -19.08 -1.81 -1.86
CA TYR A 357 -20.11 -2.70 -2.40
C TYR A 357 -21.22 -2.03 -3.22
N SER A 358 -21.23 -0.71 -3.36
CA SER A 358 -22.33 -0.02 -4.06
C SER A 358 -21.94 0.39 -5.48
N LEU A 359 -22.94 0.55 -6.35
CA LEU A 359 -22.79 1.10 -7.69
C LEU A 359 -22.77 2.64 -7.72
N PHE A 360 -22.97 3.27 -6.55
CA PHE A 360 -23.02 4.72 -6.45
C PHE A 360 -21.61 5.32 -6.33
N GLU A 361 -21.54 6.61 -6.61
CA GLU A 361 -20.33 7.42 -6.72
C GLU A 361 -19.33 7.18 -5.59
N ALA A 362 -19.75 7.23 -4.34
CA ALA A 362 -18.87 7.08 -3.19
C ALA A 362 -18.25 5.67 -3.05
N GLY A 363 -18.69 4.69 -3.85
CA GLY A 363 -18.06 3.38 -3.89
C GLY A 363 -16.65 3.40 -4.50
N THR A 364 -16.43 4.35 -5.43
CA THR A 364 -15.17 4.47 -6.18
C THR A 364 -14.54 5.84 -6.11
N HIS A 365 -15.28 6.88 -5.69
CA HIS A 365 -14.73 8.22 -5.51
C HIS A 365 -13.97 8.30 -4.19
N VAL A 366 -12.65 8.40 -4.27
CA VAL A 366 -11.72 8.25 -3.14
C VAL A 366 -10.77 9.44 -3.04
N PRO A 367 -10.15 9.69 -1.87
CA PRO A 367 -9.07 10.66 -1.78
C PRO A 367 -7.95 10.30 -2.75
N PHE A 368 -7.48 11.27 -3.50
CA PHE A 368 -6.40 11.08 -4.46
C PHE A 368 -5.51 12.33 -4.53
N PHE A 369 -4.22 12.17 -4.29
CA PHE A 369 -3.24 13.21 -4.51
C PHE A 369 -1.88 12.64 -4.93
N THR A 370 -1.07 13.50 -5.56
CA THR A 370 0.35 13.23 -5.83
C THR A 370 1.19 14.31 -5.17
N TYR A 371 2.26 13.89 -4.52
CA TYR A 371 3.21 14.77 -3.85
C TYR A 371 4.63 14.47 -4.33
N TRP A 372 5.32 15.49 -4.81
CA TRP A 372 6.74 15.42 -5.15
C TRP A 372 7.36 16.80 -4.87
N ARG A 373 8.08 16.87 -3.76
CA ARG A 373 8.61 18.14 -3.24
C ARG A 373 9.45 18.88 -4.28
N GLY A 374 9.09 20.14 -4.56
CA GLY A 374 9.79 20.99 -5.53
C GLY A 374 9.64 20.60 -7.01
N LYS A 375 8.87 19.56 -7.33
CA LYS A 375 8.60 19.13 -8.71
C LYS A 375 7.13 19.30 -9.09
N ILE A 376 6.21 18.87 -8.23
CA ILE A 376 4.77 19.11 -8.41
C ILE A 376 4.42 20.42 -7.72
N GLN A 377 3.80 21.35 -8.48
CA GLN A 377 3.27 22.57 -7.90
C GLN A 377 2.02 22.27 -7.09
N PRO A 378 1.88 22.85 -5.88
CA PRO A 378 0.66 22.72 -5.10
C PRO A 378 -0.56 23.22 -5.88
N GLY A 379 -1.64 22.43 -5.84
CA GLY A 379 -2.84 22.79 -6.58
C GLY A 379 -4.00 21.83 -6.42
N VAL A 380 -5.08 22.13 -7.13
CA VAL A 380 -6.27 21.29 -7.23
C VAL A 380 -6.59 21.09 -8.71
N SER A 381 -6.75 19.85 -9.11
CA SER A 381 -7.15 19.48 -10.46
C SER A 381 -8.56 18.91 -10.47
N ASN A 382 -9.38 19.39 -11.42
CA ASN A 382 -10.69 18.81 -11.70
C ASN A 382 -10.65 17.75 -12.83
N ALA A 383 -9.47 17.40 -13.32
CA ALA A 383 -9.33 16.29 -14.24
C ALA A 383 -9.79 15.00 -13.57
N MET A 384 -10.50 14.16 -14.33
CA MET A 384 -10.81 12.80 -13.90
C MET A 384 -9.54 11.97 -13.99
N VAL A 385 -9.17 11.35 -12.88
CA VAL A 385 -8.03 10.43 -12.79
C VAL A 385 -8.47 9.11 -12.20
N SER A 386 -7.99 8.04 -12.76
CA SER A 386 -8.25 6.68 -12.28
C SER A 386 -6.95 6.01 -11.86
N GLN A 387 -7.01 5.15 -10.88
CA GLN A 387 -5.89 4.29 -10.52
C GLN A 387 -5.43 3.39 -11.69
N LEU A 388 -6.33 3.13 -12.63
CA LEU A 388 -6.02 2.42 -13.88
C LEU A 388 -4.93 3.12 -14.70
N ASP A 389 -4.87 4.45 -14.61
CA ASP A 389 -3.94 5.28 -15.39
C ASP A 389 -2.50 5.19 -14.90
N LEU A 390 -2.28 4.66 -13.68
CA LEU A 390 -0.97 4.71 -13.04
C LEU A 390 0.10 3.90 -13.79
N LEU A 391 -0.23 2.74 -14.36
CA LEU A 391 0.75 1.96 -15.11
C LEU A 391 1.30 2.75 -16.31
N SER A 392 0.43 3.35 -17.10
CA SER A 392 0.84 4.13 -18.29
C SER A 392 1.51 5.45 -17.91
N SER A 393 1.01 6.14 -16.86
CA SER A 393 1.59 7.40 -16.39
C SER A 393 2.99 7.21 -15.81
N LEU A 394 3.20 6.14 -15.04
CA LEU A 394 4.52 5.80 -14.51
C LEU A 394 5.46 5.33 -15.62
N ALA A 395 4.97 4.60 -16.62
CA ALA A 395 5.77 4.21 -17.77
C ALA A 395 6.27 5.44 -18.53
N GLU A 396 5.40 6.42 -18.80
CA GLU A 396 5.79 7.68 -19.42
C GLU A 396 6.81 8.45 -18.56
N LEU A 397 6.58 8.55 -17.27
CA LEU A 397 7.48 9.22 -16.32
C LEU A 397 8.92 8.66 -16.35
N VAL A 398 9.05 7.33 -16.48
CA VAL A 398 10.37 6.67 -16.45
C VAL A 398 10.93 6.38 -17.85
N GLY A 399 10.23 6.79 -18.92
CA GLY A 399 10.63 6.57 -20.31
C GLY A 399 10.52 5.10 -20.75
N SER A 400 9.57 4.36 -20.20
CA SER A 400 9.28 2.97 -20.58
C SER A 400 8.20 2.94 -21.66
N ASP A 401 8.39 2.15 -22.72
CA ASP A 401 7.33 1.87 -23.68
C ASP A 401 6.57 0.60 -23.27
N VAL A 402 5.44 0.77 -22.60
CA VAL A 402 4.57 -0.35 -22.18
C VAL A 402 3.92 -1.04 -23.38
N ARG A 403 3.85 -0.37 -24.53
CA ARG A 403 3.16 -0.88 -25.74
C ARG A 403 3.98 -1.90 -26.53
N THR A 404 5.30 -1.96 -26.30
CA THR A 404 6.19 -2.88 -27.01
C THR A 404 6.21 -4.29 -26.42
N ASN A 405 5.68 -4.50 -25.22
CA ASN A 405 5.52 -5.83 -24.62
C ASN A 405 4.06 -6.29 -24.78
N ASP A 406 3.70 -6.61 -26.00
CA ASP A 406 2.38 -7.05 -26.39
C ASP A 406 1.84 -8.18 -25.55
N SER A 407 0.84 -7.85 -24.80
CA SER A 407 -0.34 -8.69 -24.58
C SER A 407 -1.42 -7.91 -23.83
N LEU A 408 -1.70 -6.67 -24.25
CA LEU A 408 -3.02 -6.08 -23.95
C LEU A 408 -4.00 -6.70 -24.93
N PRO A 409 -5.00 -7.48 -24.49
CA PRO A 409 -6.03 -8.03 -25.38
C PRO A 409 -6.88 -6.93 -26.00
#